data_cda9e485cab06907777e0df25848762e
#
_entry.id   cda9e485cab06907777e0df25848762e
#
_cell.length_a   1.000
_cell.length_b   1.000
_cell.length_c   1.000
_cell.angle_alpha   90.00
_cell.angle_beta   90.00
_cell.angle_gamma   90.00
#
_symmetry.space_group_name_H-M   'P 1'
#
loop_
_entity.id
_entity.type
_entity.pdbx_description
1 polymer ?
#
loop_
_entity_poly.entity_id
_entity_poly.type
_entity_poly.pdbx_seq_one_letter_code
_entity_poly.pdbx_strand_id
1 'polypeptide(L)'
;SVHGGLMAAEKNFENKVKAFLKDTGAWLLKYWGGAAYTKSGIPDLLVCSDGCFLGVEVKAPNGEPSLLQLVNLKKIRESGGYGILLYPKDFEQFKMFIAKKSELNAWYLSNIEDQKRWEIKLSK
;
A
#
# COMPACT_ATOMS: atom_id res chain seq x y z
N SER A 1 -11.77 0.23 22.48
CA SER A 1 -12.38 1.31 21.71
C SER A 1 -12.41 0.98 20.23
N VAL A 2 -13.28 1.65 19.50
CA VAL A 2 -13.35 1.48 18.04
C VAL A 2 -12.03 1.82 17.37
N HIS A 3 -11.39 2.88 17.82
CA HIS A 3 -10.09 3.29 17.32
C HIS A 3 -9.01 2.22 17.56
N GLY A 4 -8.98 1.64 18.77
CA GLY A 4 -8.04 0.58 19.10
C GLY A 4 -8.27 -0.67 18.25
N GLY A 5 -9.56 -1.04 18.00
CA GLY A 5 -9.91 -2.17 17.14
C GLY A 5 -9.48 -1.96 15.70
N LEU A 6 -9.67 -0.75 15.16
CA LEU A 6 -9.24 -0.40 13.81
C LEU A 6 -7.71 -0.50 13.66
N MET A 7 -6.96 0.01 14.64
CA MET A 7 -5.50 -0.06 14.63
C MET A 7 -4.99 -1.49 14.74
N ALA A 8 -5.64 -2.32 15.58
CA ALA A 8 -5.27 -3.73 15.71
C ALA A 8 -5.52 -4.49 14.40
N ALA A 9 -6.64 -4.24 13.73
CA ALA A 9 -6.96 -4.88 12.45
C ALA A 9 -5.95 -4.50 11.37
N GLU A 10 -5.58 -3.22 11.29
CA GLU A 10 -4.58 -2.75 10.34
C GLU A 10 -3.22 -3.39 10.62
N LYS A 11 -2.79 -3.42 11.89
CA LYS A 11 -1.52 -4.01 12.30
C LYS A 11 -1.46 -5.50 11.99
N ASN A 12 -2.54 -6.23 12.26
CA ASN A 12 -2.61 -7.65 11.97
C ASN A 12 -2.49 -7.92 10.48
N PHE A 13 -3.17 -7.14 9.65
CA PHE A 13 -3.08 -7.26 8.20
C PHE A 13 -1.69 -6.90 7.70
N GLU A 14 -1.13 -5.79 8.17
CA GLU A 14 0.22 -5.38 7.81
C GLU A 14 1.23 -6.49 8.11
N ASN A 15 1.11 -7.16 9.26
CA ASN A 15 1.99 -8.27 9.61
C ASN A 15 1.88 -9.43 8.63
N LYS A 16 0.68 -9.75 8.15
CA LYS A 16 0.48 -10.78 7.13
C LYS A 16 1.15 -10.40 5.81
N VAL A 17 1.00 -9.16 5.40
CA VAL A 17 1.63 -8.64 4.17
C VAL A 17 3.15 -8.71 4.28
N LYS A 18 3.72 -8.29 5.41
CA LYS A 18 5.16 -8.33 5.64
C LYS A 18 5.69 -9.77 5.60
N ALA A 19 4.99 -10.70 6.26
CA ALA A 19 5.40 -12.11 6.28
C ALA A 19 5.40 -12.69 4.86
N PHE A 20 4.35 -12.43 4.09
CA PHE A 20 4.27 -12.88 2.71
C PHE A 20 5.45 -12.33 1.88
N LEU A 21 5.70 -11.02 1.96
CA LEU A 21 6.77 -10.40 1.17
C LEU A 21 8.15 -10.96 1.55
N LYS A 22 8.41 -11.18 2.83
CA LYS A 22 9.66 -11.80 3.28
C LYS A 22 9.81 -13.21 2.72
N ASP A 23 8.74 -13.98 2.71
CA ASP A 23 8.76 -15.34 2.18
C ASP A 23 9.08 -15.38 0.67
N THR A 24 8.75 -14.34 -0.07
CA THR A 24 9.09 -14.24 -1.50
C THR A 24 10.55 -13.83 -1.73
N GLY A 25 11.27 -13.45 -0.69
CA GLY A 25 12.64 -12.96 -0.81
C GLY A 25 12.74 -11.46 -1.13
N ALA A 26 11.64 -10.74 -1.08
CA ALA A 26 11.65 -9.30 -1.31
C ALA A 26 12.39 -8.57 -0.19
N TRP A 27 13.09 -7.49 -0.55
CA TRP A 27 13.58 -6.54 0.44
C TRP A 27 12.43 -5.64 0.85
N LEU A 28 12.27 -5.41 2.15
CA LEU A 28 11.22 -4.50 2.61
C LEU A 28 11.66 -3.71 3.84
N LEU A 29 11.13 -2.50 3.93
CA LEU A 29 11.34 -1.61 5.06
C LEU A 29 9.97 -1.08 5.49
N LYS A 30 9.65 -1.24 6.77
CA LYS A 30 8.49 -0.59 7.38
C LYS A 30 8.87 0.88 7.64
N TYR A 31 8.09 1.79 7.07
CA TYR A 31 8.27 3.22 7.33
C TYR A 31 7.47 3.62 8.57
N TRP A 32 8.17 4.14 9.56
CA TRP A 32 7.56 4.61 10.81
C TRP A 32 7.35 6.11 10.74
N GLY A 33 6.10 6.54 10.54
CA GLY A 33 5.73 7.95 10.56
C GLY A 33 5.48 8.45 11.97
N GLY A 34 5.18 9.74 12.10
CA GLY A 34 4.76 10.34 13.37
C GLY A 34 5.86 10.94 14.22
N ALA A 35 7.13 10.73 13.89
CA ALA A 35 8.22 11.44 14.54
C ALA A 35 8.37 12.85 13.96
N ALA A 36 8.98 13.76 14.72
CA ALA A 36 9.07 15.18 14.35
C ALA A 36 9.74 15.43 12.98
N TYR A 37 10.65 14.55 12.57
CA TYR A 37 11.42 14.74 11.33
C TYR A 37 11.06 13.75 10.23
N THR A 38 10.01 12.94 10.41
CA THR A 38 9.57 12.02 9.37
C THR A 38 8.57 12.69 8.43
N LYS A 39 8.63 12.35 7.15
CA LYS A 39 7.66 12.83 6.17
C LYS A 39 6.31 12.16 6.39
N SER A 40 5.24 12.94 6.25
CA SER A 40 3.88 12.42 6.28
C SER A 40 3.50 11.82 4.94
N GLY A 41 2.59 10.86 4.96
CA GLY A 41 2.01 10.29 3.75
C GLY A 41 2.89 9.29 3.01
N ILE A 42 4.05 8.93 3.55
CA ILE A 42 4.88 7.88 2.98
C ILE A 42 4.16 6.53 3.18
N PRO A 43 4.16 5.65 2.17
CA PRO A 43 3.55 4.33 2.33
C PRO A 43 4.13 3.53 3.49
N ASP A 44 3.28 2.72 4.14
CA ASP A 44 3.71 1.90 5.29
C ASP A 44 4.89 1.01 4.98
N LEU A 45 4.91 0.41 3.80
CA LEU A 45 5.93 -0.53 3.39
C LEU A 45 6.60 -0.05 2.11
N LEU A 46 7.93 0.01 2.16
CA LEU A 46 8.77 0.28 0.98
C LEU A 46 9.43 -1.03 0.62
N VAL A 47 9.24 -1.47 -0.63
CA VAL A 47 9.56 -2.84 -1.04
C VAL A 47 10.34 -2.83 -2.35
N CYS A 48 11.34 -3.71 -2.43
CA CYS A 48 11.95 -4.06 -3.71
C CYS A 48 11.71 -5.55 -3.95
N SER A 49 11.02 -5.87 -5.04
CA SER A 49 10.67 -7.23 -5.41
C SER A 49 10.99 -7.45 -6.87
N ASP A 50 11.91 -8.38 -7.15
CA ASP A 50 12.39 -8.68 -8.52
C ASP A 50 12.82 -7.43 -9.29
N GLY A 51 13.53 -6.54 -8.61
CA GLY A 51 14.02 -5.32 -9.22
C GLY A 51 12.99 -4.20 -9.35
N CYS A 52 11.75 -4.42 -8.91
CA CYS A 52 10.68 -3.43 -8.96
C CYS A 52 10.48 -2.78 -7.60
N PHE A 53 10.37 -1.46 -7.58
CA PHE A 53 10.06 -0.72 -6.35
C PHE A 53 8.55 -0.67 -6.15
N LEU A 54 8.10 -0.98 -4.93
CA LEU A 54 6.70 -0.86 -4.54
C LEU A 54 6.58 -0.01 -3.29
N GLY A 55 5.62 0.92 -3.30
CA GLY A 55 5.16 1.56 -2.07
C GLY A 55 3.77 1.00 -1.75
N VAL A 56 3.63 0.38 -0.59
CA VAL A 56 2.37 -0.27 -0.19
C VAL A 56 1.80 0.42 1.04
N GLU A 57 0.65 1.06 0.84
CA GLU A 57 -0.12 1.66 1.93
C GLU A 57 -1.16 0.64 2.39
N VAL A 58 -1.04 0.17 3.63
CA VAL A 58 -1.90 -0.89 4.19
C VAL A 58 -3.04 -0.25 4.97
N LYS A 59 -4.26 -0.74 4.77
CA LYS A 59 -5.45 -0.25 5.46
C LYS A 59 -6.24 -1.38 6.10
N ALA A 60 -6.90 -1.07 7.22
CA ALA A 60 -7.94 -1.93 7.77
C ALA A 60 -9.17 -1.91 6.83
N PRO A 61 -10.10 -2.88 6.95
CA PRO A 61 -11.24 -3.00 6.00
C PRO A 61 -12.01 -1.70 5.75
N ASN A 62 -12.19 -0.88 6.77
CA ASN A 62 -12.93 0.39 6.65
C ASN A 62 -12.01 1.61 6.75
N GLY A 63 -10.70 1.40 6.66
CA GLY A 63 -9.74 2.49 6.73
C GLY A 63 -9.77 3.37 5.48
N GLU A 64 -9.55 4.66 5.66
CA GLU A 64 -9.50 5.61 4.56
C GLU A 64 -8.08 6.14 4.39
N PRO A 65 -7.58 6.26 3.16
CA PRO A 65 -6.29 6.89 2.94
C PRO A 65 -6.39 8.40 3.15
N SER A 66 -5.28 9.04 3.45
CA SER A 66 -5.20 10.49 3.39
C SER A 66 -4.87 10.92 1.96
N LEU A 67 -5.17 12.17 1.63
CA LEU A 67 -4.84 12.71 0.31
C LEU A 67 -3.33 12.67 0.09
N LEU A 68 -2.53 12.97 1.11
CA LEU A 68 -1.07 12.95 0.99
C LEU A 68 -0.53 11.54 0.74
N GLN A 69 -1.14 10.51 1.35
CA GLN A 69 -0.79 9.13 1.06
C GLN A 69 -1.04 8.81 -0.42
N LEU A 70 -2.19 9.22 -0.95
CA LEU A 70 -2.51 9.01 -2.37
C LEU A 70 -1.56 9.75 -3.29
N VAL A 71 -1.17 10.97 -2.93
CA VAL A 71 -0.19 11.75 -3.71
C VAL A 71 1.15 11.01 -3.79
N ASN A 72 1.61 10.44 -2.69
CA ASN A 72 2.87 9.70 -2.69
C ASN A 72 2.79 8.42 -3.51
N LEU A 73 1.67 7.69 -3.43
CA LEU A 73 1.47 6.51 -4.28
C LEU A 73 1.51 6.88 -5.77
N LYS A 74 0.87 7.99 -6.12
CA LYS A 74 0.88 8.49 -7.50
C LYS A 74 2.29 8.86 -7.97
N LYS A 75 3.07 9.54 -7.12
CA LYS A 75 4.46 9.90 -7.44
C LYS A 75 5.32 8.66 -7.67
N ILE A 76 5.13 7.62 -6.88
CA ILE A 76 5.83 6.35 -7.07
C ILE A 76 5.49 5.75 -8.43
N ARG A 77 4.20 5.73 -8.81
CA ARG A 77 3.78 5.24 -10.12
C ARG A 77 4.38 6.05 -11.26
N GLU A 78 4.34 7.36 -11.15
CA GLU A 78 4.87 8.27 -12.16
C GLU A 78 6.38 8.14 -12.33
N SER A 79 7.07 7.65 -11.28
CA SER A 79 8.52 7.42 -11.31
C SER A 79 8.91 6.03 -11.83
N GLY A 80 7.91 5.21 -12.18
CA GLY A 80 8.15 3.86 -12.71
C GLY A 80 8.02 2.73 -11.69
N GLY A 81 7.68 3.03 -10.43
CA GLY A 81 7.39 2.02 -9.42
C GLY A 81 5.90 1.67 -9.36
N TYR A 82 5.53 0.88 -8.38
CA TYR A 82 4.14 0.49 -8.14
C TYR A 82 3.67 1.12 -6.83
N GLY A 83 2.70 2.01 -6.89
CA GLY A 83 2.05 2.59 -5.71
C GLY A 83 0.73 1.87 -5.47
N ILE A 84 0.61 1.18 -4.35
CA ILE A 84 -0.50 0.28 -4.07
C ILE A 84 -1.21 0.66 -2.77
N LEU A 85 -2.52 0.77 -2.84
CA LEU A 85 -3.40 0.94 -1.68
C LEU A 85 -4.00 -0.45 -1.38
N LEU A 86 -3.63 -1.04 -0.24
CA LEU A 86 -3.91 -2.46 0.00
C LEU A 86 -4.86 -2.67 1.18
N TYR A 87 -6.01 -3.26 0.87
CA TYR A 87 -7.01 -3.70 1.83
C TYR A 87 -6.99 -5.22 1.98
N PRO A 88 -7.46 -5.76 3.11
CA PRO A 88 -7.49 -7.23 3.30
C PRO A 88 -8.23 -7.98 2.18
N LYS A 89 -9.29 -7.40 1.62
CA LYS A 89 -10.06 -8.02 0.52
C LYS A 89 -9.23 -8.26 -0.72
N ASP A 90 -8.13 -7.52 -0.89
CA ASP A 90 -7.29 -7.58 -2.09
C ASP A 90 -6.03 -8.43 -1.90
N PHE A 91 -5.86 -9.04 -0.73
CA PHE A 91 -4.59 -9.69 -0.39
C PHE A 91 -4.24 -10.84 -1.35
N GLU A 92 -5.22 -11.66 -1.73
CA GLU A 92 -4.96 -12.77 -2.64
C GLU A 92 -4.53 -12.29 -4.03
N GLN A 93 -5.20 -11.26 -4.56
CA GLN A 93 -4.79 -10.66 -5.84
C GLN A 93 -3.44 -9.98 -5.75
N PHE A 94 -3.13 -9.35 -4.63
CA PHE A 94 -1.82 -8.76 -4.38
C PHE A 94 -0.72 -9.84 -4.44
N LYS A 95 -0.95 -10.99 -3.79
CA LYS A 95 0.02 -12.09 -3.82
C LYS A 95 0.26 -12.59 -5.25
N MET A 96 -0.80 -12.71 -6.04
CA MET A 96 -0.68 -13.11 -7.45
C MET A 96 0.07 -12.05 -8.26
N PHE A 97 -0.18 -10.78 -8.00
CA PHE A 97 0.53 -9.67 -8.65
C PHE A 97 2.04 -9.73 -8.33
N ILE A 98 2.40 -9.94 -7.08
CA ILE A 98 3.82 -10.04 -6.67
C ILE A 98 4.52 -11.20 -7.39
N ALA A 99 3.83 -12.33 -7.55
CA ALA A 99 4.39 -13.50 -8.22
C ALA A 99 4.67 -13.25 -9.71
N LYS A 100 3.87 -12.39 -10.35
CA LYS A 100 3.98 -12.13 -11.79
C LYS A 100 3.61 -10.69 -12.10
N LYS A 101 4.50 -9.78 -11.78
CA LYS A 101 4.28 -8.34 -12.01
C LYS A 101 4.21 -8.05 -13.51
N SER A 102 3.22 -7.25 -13.89
CA SER A 102 3.03 -6.79 -15.25
C SER A 102 2.34 -5.43 -15.21
N GLU A 103 2.78 -4.50 -16.06
CA GLU A 103 2.16 -3.18 -16.19
C GLU A 103 0.70 -3.27 -16.61
N LEU A 104 0.34 -4.33 -17.33
CA LEU A 104 -1.01 -4.58 -17.80
C LEU A 104 -1.83 -5.47 -16.88
N ASN A 105 -1.34 -5.70 -15.65
CA ASN A 105 -2.07 -6.50 -14.67
C ASN A 105 -3.39 -5.83 -14.33
N ALA A 106 -4.50 -6.52 -14.59
CA ALA A 106 -5.85 -5.96 -14.42
C ALA A 106 -6.13 -5.53 -12.97
N TRP A 107 -5.64 -6.30 -11.99
CA TRP A 107 -5.83 -5.94 -10.59
C TRP A 107 -5.10 -4.64 -10.24
N TYR A 108 -3.87 -4.48 -10.70
CA TYR A 108 -3.10 -3.26 -10.43
C TYR A 108 -3.75 -2.03 -11.08
N LEU A 109 -4.24 -2.18 -12.31
CA LEU A 109 -4.97 -1.09 -12.97
C LEU A 109 -6.24 -0.73 -12.21
N SER A 110 -6.96 -1.73 -11.71
CA SER A 110 -8.14 -1.51 -10.86
C SER A 110 -7.77 -0.79 -9.56
N ASN A 111 -6.63 -1.12 -8.96
CA ASN A 111 -6.13 -0.47 -7.75
C ASN A 111 -5.86 1.02 -8.01
N ILE A 112 -5.28 1.35 -9.16
CA ILE A 112 -5.05 2.75 -9.56
C ILE A 112 -6.39 3.49 -9.69
N GLU A 113 -7.40 2.87 -10.28
CA GLU A 113 -8.72 3.49 -10.39
C GLU A 113 -9.36 3.72 -9.01
N ASP A 114 -9.19 2.79 -8.08
CA ASP A 114 -9.64 2.96 -6.70
C ASP A 114 -8.96 4.16 -6.03
N GLN A 115 -7.67 4.32 -6.24
CA GLN A 115 -6.91 5.45 -5.71
C GLN A 115 -7.43 6.78 -6.28
N LYS A 116 -7.73 6.82 -7.58
CA LYS A 116 -8.30 8.01 -8.22
C LYS A 116 -9.68 8.36 -7.67
N ARG A 117 -10.51 7.37 -7.41
CA ARG A 117 -11.83 7.61 -6.78
C ARG A 117 -11.69 8.21 -5.39
N TRP A 118 -10.74 7.73 -4.60
CA TRP A 118 -10.44 8.32 -3.29
C TRP A 118 -9.96 9.76 -3.42
N GLU A 119 -9.09 10.07 -4.38
CA GLU A 119 -8.61 11.43 -4.63
C GLU A 119 -9.79 12.37 -4.90
N ILE A 120 -10.73 11.96 -5.75
CA ILE A 120 -11.90 12.75 -6.07
C ILE A 120 -12.75 12.98 -4.81
N LYS A 121 -13.01 11.92 -4.05
CA LYS A 121 -13.83 11.99 -2.84
C LYS A 121 -13.22 12.92 -1.79
N LEU A 122 -11.91 12.82 -1.58
CA LEU A 122 -11.22 13.59 -0.54
C LEU A 122 -10.94 15.03 -0.94
N SER A 123 -11.01 15.36 -2.22
CA SER A 123 -10.77 16.70 -2.74
C SER A 123 -12.01 17.61 -2.68
N LYS A 124 -13.16 17.07 -2.32
CA LYS A 124 -14.44 17.83 -2.28
C LYS A 124 -14.67 18.53 -0.95
#